data_b3c45a12168b37fb724968ef864c570a
#
_entry.id   b3c45a12168b37fb724968ef864c570a
#
_cell.length_a   1.000
_cell.length_b   1.000
_cell.length_c   1.000
_cell.angle_alpha   90.00
_cell.angle_beta   90.00
_cell.angle_gamma   90.00
#
_symmetry.space_group_name_H-M   'P 1'
#
loop_
_entity.id
_entity.type
_entity.pdbx_description
1 polymer ?
#
loop_
_entity_poly.entity_id
_entity_poly.type
_entity_poly.pdbx_seq_one_letter_code
_entity_poly.pdbx_strand_id
1 'polypeptide(L)'
;MKISLIVPTFNNLNYLTFFLSSLKKNSLYDHQIILHINDGSDGTLNFAKENKLLFTYSRSNIGLCSSLNKAAELANSNYILYAHDDMFFCKNWDLYLVNEINKFTDNLFYLTGTNVSVNSGLINFDCGSTPENFDEKKFDEFCKNDLSKDLQGSHWAPHLIHKDLWKSVGGFSEEFNPGDGSDPDFCMKLWNKNVRVFKTISKFKVYHFSSVTTRKRMIKLNNGTKRFTLKYGFNPRYFRKYYLKGDGSNVYNGPLNNPKMNFEMFLDYLINKLKFIYYKI
;
A
#
# COMPACT_ATOMS: atom_id res chain seq x y z
N MET A 1 3.09 3.85 20.42
CA MET A 1 1.80 3.32 19.92
C MET A 1 2.07 2.05 19.13
N LYS A 2 1.31 0.97 19.37
CA LYS A 2 1.46 -0.30 18.65
C LYS A 2 0.60 -0.31 17.38
N ILE A 3 1.17 -0.83 16.26
CA ILE A 3 0.51 -1.00 14.96
C ILE A 3 0.56 -2.47 14.59
N SER A 4 -0.46 -3.00 13.93
CA SER A 4 -0.43 -4.33 13.31
C SER A 4 0.00 -4.19 11.84
N LEU A 5 1.21 -4.65 11.50
CA LEU A 5 1.69 -4.70 10.12
C LEU A 5 1.22 -6.01 9.50
N ILE A 6 0.48 -5.93 8.40
CA ILE A 6 0.06 -7.07 7.60
C ILE A 6 0.88 -7.15 6.32
N VAL A 7 1.53 -8.30 6.10
CA VAL A 7 2.53 -8.49 5.04
C VAL A 7 2.26 -9.79 4.29
N PRO A 8 1.73 -9.73 3.07
CA PRO A 8 1.63 -10.90 2.21
C PRO A 8 2.99 -11.24 1.63
N THR A 9 3.34 -12.52 1.58
CA THR A 9 4.57 -13.02 0.98
C THR A 9 4.30 -14.25 0.13
N PHE A 10 5.01 -14.41 -0.97
CA PHE A 10 4.94 -15.55 -1.86
C PHE A 10 6.35 -15.96 -2.31
N ASN A 11 6.93 -16.94 -1.61
CA ASN A 11 8.25 -17.49 -1.92
C ASN A 11 9.31 -16.41 -2.15
N ASN A 12 9.46 -15.52 -1.17
CA ASN A 12 10.33 -14.33 -1.26
C ASN A 12 11.17 -14.15 0.01
N LEU A 13 11.71 -15.26 0.55
CA LEU A 13 12.39 -15.31 1.86
C LEU A 13 13.50 -14.27 2.00
N ASN A 14 14.32 -14.09 0.98
CA ASN A 14 15.44 -13.15 1.02
C ASN A 14 14.98 -11.70 1.25
N TYR A 15 13.97 -11.24 0.51
CA TYR A 15 13.40 -9.91 0.69
C TYR A 15 12.63 -9.78 2.00
N LEU A 16 11.88 -10.81 2.39
CA LEU A 16 11.16 -10.84 3.66
C LEU A 16 12.10 -10.70 4.85
N THR A 17 13.23 -11.42 4.87
CA THR A 17 14.22 -11.32 5.95
C THR A 17 14.85 -9.93 6.01
N PHE A 18 15.12 -9.33 4.86
CA PHE A 18 15.62 -7.98 4.75
C PHE A 18 14.59 -6.95 5.25
N PHE A 19 13.32 -7.08 4.84
CA PHE A 19 12.21 -6.27 5.32
C PHE A 19 12.08 -6.35 6.86
N LEU A 20 12.06 -7.57 7.43
CA LEU A 20 11.95 -7.77 8.88
C LEU A 20 13.15 -7.15 9.63
N SER A 21 14.35 -7.24 9.06
CA SER A 21 15.55 -6.61 9.64
C SER A 21 15.42 -5.09 9.66
N SER A 22 14.86 -4.48 8.62
CA SER A 22 14.63 -3.04 8.55
C SER A 22 13.66 -2.57 9.64
N LEU A 23 12.57 -3.31 9.87
CA LEU A 23 11.61 -3.00 10.92
C LEU A 23 12.26 -3.09 12.30
N LYS A 24 12.98 -4.21 12.59
CA LYS A 24 13.67 -4.41 13.87
C LYS A 24 14.67 -3.29 14.17
N LYS A 25 15.37 -2.80 13.14
CA LYS A 25 16.42 -1.77 13.28
C LYS A 25 15.86 -0.37 13.38
N ASN A 26 14.80 -0.07 12.63
CA ASN A 26 14.38 1.30 12.33
C ASN A 26 13.07 1.72 13.01
N SER A 27 12.38 0.81 13.71
CA SER A 27 11.19 1.13 14.51
C SER A 27 11.58 1.61 15.91
N LEU A 28 10.84 2.56 16.46
CA LEU A 28 10.95 3.00 17.85
C LEU A 28 10.00 2.23 18.77
N TYR A 29 8.92 1.67 18.23
CA TYR A 29 7.92 0.95 18.99
C TYR A 29 7.92 -0.54 18.62
N ASP A 30 7.48 -1.37 19.56
CA ASP A 30 7.26 -2.81 19.30
C ASP A 30 5.91 -3.02 18.61
N HIS A 31 5.97 -3.40 17.34
CA HIS A 31 4.80 -3.61 16.49
C HIS A 31 4.43 -5.09 16.40
N GLN A 32 3.15 -5.36 16.08
CA GLN A 32 2.70 -6.69 15.71
C GLN A 32 2.95 -6.91 14.21
N ILE A 33 3.80 -7.85 13.85
CA ILE A 33 4.03 -8.24 12.46
C ILE A 33 3.25 -9.51 12.17
N ILE A 34 2.40 -9.50 11.14
CA ILE A 34 1.53 -10.60 10.74
C ILE A 34 1.79 -10.91 9.27
N LEU A 35 2.30 -12.11 9.00
CA LEU A 35 2.52 -12.56 7.64
C LEU A 35 1.29 -13.30 7.11
N HIS A 36 1.02 -13.19 5.81
CA HIS A 36 0.30 -14.24 5.10
C HIS A 36 1.27 -14.92 4.14
N ILE A 37 1.54 -16.20 4.40
CA ILE A 37 2.49 -16.99 3.61
C ILE A 37 1.72 -17.78 2.56
N ASN A 38 1.96 -17.43 1.28
CA ASN A 38 1.49 -18.20 0.14
C ASN A 38 2.57 -19.21 -0.25
N ASP A 39 2.26 -20.50 -0.31
CA ASP A 39 3.16 -21.61 -0.63
C ASP A 39 4.30 -21.75 0.40
N GLY A 40 5.31 -20.89 0.41
CA GLY A 40 6.42 -20.92 1.39
C GLY A 40 7.43 -22.06 1.16
N SER A 41 7.44 -22.69 -0.03
CA SER A 41 8.35 -23.78 -0.40
C SER A 41 9.82 -23.35 -0.55
N ASP A 42 10.08 -22.04 -0.65
CA ASP A 42 11.43 -21.44 -0.67
C ASP A 42 12.11 -21.38 0.71
N GLY A 43 11.47 -21.95 1.74
CA GLY A 43 11.92 -21.90 3.13
C GLY A 43 11.20 -20.85 3.97
N THR A 44 10.38 -19.97 3.39
CA THR A 44 9.64 -18.91 4.11
C THR A 44 8.78 -19.48 5.23
N LEU A 45 8.08 -20.60 5.00
CA LEU A 45 7.22 -21.21 6.03
C LEU A 45 8.04 -21.76 7.20
N ASN A 46 9.17 -22.42 6.94
CA ASN A 46 10.06 -22.93 7.98
C ASN A 46 10.69 -21.78 8.77
N PHE A 47 11.19 -20.77 8.09
CA PHE A 47 11.72 -19.56 8.71
C PHE A 47 10.71 -18.91 9.66
N ALA A 48 9.45 -18.76 9.25
CA ALA A 48 8.41 -18.16 10.08
C ALA A 48 8.13 -18.99 11.34
N LYS A 49 8.10 -20.33 11.24
CA LYS A 49 7.94 -21.23 12.40
C LYS A 49 9.10 -21.17 13.38
N GLU A 50 10.33 -21.27 12.88
CA GLU A 50 11.56 -21.24 13.68
C GLU A 50 11.72 -19.93 14.45
N ASN A 51 11.37 -18.80 13.80
CA ASN A 51 11.43 -17.46 14.39
C ASN A 51 10.16 -17.08 15.18
N LYS A 52 9.19 -18.01 15.33
CA LYS A 52 7.93 -17.80 16.07
C LYS A 52 7.16 -16.57 15.59
N LEU A 53 7.21 -16.28 14.29
CA LEU A 53 6.46 -15.19 13.70
C LEU A 53 4.97 -15.50 13.68
N LEU A 54 4.14 -14.50 13.82
CA LEU A 54 2.70 -14.63 13.69
C LEU A 54 2.33 -14.68 12.20
N PHE A 55 1.63 -15.73 11.76
CA PHE A 55 1.24 -15.86 10.35
C PHE A 55 -0.05 -16.64 10.13
N THR A 56 -0.66 -16.37 8.98
CA THR A 56 -1.62 -17.26 8.30
C THR A 56 -0.94 -17.92 7.10
N TYR A 57 -1.47 -19.04 6.62
CA TYR A 57 -0.83 -19.84 5.58
C TYR A 57 -1.83 -20.36 4.54
N SER A 58 -1.40 -20.40 3.29
CA SER A 58 -2.10 -21.07 2.18
C SER A 58 -1.12 -21.92 1.37
N ARG A 59 -1.52 -23.17 1.01
CA ARG A 59 -0.67 -24.11 0.24
C ARG A 59 -0.34 -23.62 -1.17
N SER A 60 -1.09 -22.66 -1.67
CA SER A 60 -0.90 -22.04 -2.99
C SER A 60 -1.12 -20.54 -2.89
N ASN A 61 -0.72 -19.79 -3.93
CA ASN A 61 -0.97 -18.35 -3.99
C ASN A 61 -2.47 -18.07 -4.16
N ILE A 62 -3.08 -17.48 -3.14
CA ILE A 62 -4.50 -17.08 -3.13
C ILE A 62 -4.72 -15.63 -3.59
N GLY A 63 -3.64 -14.94 -3.98
CA GLY A 63 -3.68 -13.55 -4.42
C GLY A 63 -3.55 -12.54 -3.28
N LEU A 64 -3.24 -11.30 -3.65
CA LEU A 64 -2.93 -10.22 -2.72
C LEU A 64 -4.10 -9.89 -1.78
N CYS A 65 -5.29 -9.71 -2.36
CA CYS A 65 -6.46 -9.27 -1.59
C CYS A 65 -6.86 -10.28 -0.52
N SER A 66 -6.96 -11.56 -0.88
CA SER A 66 -7.28 -12.63 0.06
C SER A 66 -6.19 -12.80 1.12
N SER A 67 -4.92 -12.64 0.74
CA SER A 67 -3.79 -12.72 1.67
C SER A 67 -3.83 -11.62 2.73
N LEU A 68 -4.11 -10.39 2.30
CA LEU A 68 -4.25 -9.25 3.20
C LEU A 68 -5.43 -9.41 4.17
N ASN A 69 -6.58 -9.86 3.66
CA ASN A 69 -7.76 -10.08 4.49
C ASN A 69 -7.48 -11.14 5.56
N LYS A 70 -6.85 -12.27 5.20
CA LYS A 70 -6.48 -13.32 6.17
C LYS A 70 -5.47 -12.84 7.22
N ALA A 71 -4.46 -12.06 6.82
CA ALA A 71 -3.52 -11.49 7.78
C ALA A 71 -4.21 -10.48 8.73
N ALA A 72 -5.13 -9.67 8.21
CA ALA A 72 -5.86 -8.66 8.99
C ALA A 72 -6.76 -9.26 10.08
N GLU A 73 -7.22 -10.52 9.94
CA GLU A 73 -8.01 -11.22 10.96
C GLU A 73 -7.25 -11.36 12.28
N LEU A 74 -5.91 -11.49 12.23
CA LEU A 74 -5.05 -11.62 13.40
C LEU A 74 -4.61 -10.27 14.00
N ALA A 75 -4.96 -9.14 13.38
CA ALA A 75 -4.58 -7.82 13.86
C ALA A 75 -5.25 -7.50 15.19
N ASN A 76 -4.45 -7.15 16.22
CA ASN A 76 -4.93 -6.84 17.57
C ASN A 76 -4.73 -5.36 17.96
N SER A 77 -4.07 -4.55 17.13
CA SER A 77 -3.89 -3.12 17.35
C SER A 77 -5.04 -2.31 16.72
N ASN A 78 -5.21 -1.06 17.16
CA ASN A 78 -6.23 -0.16 16.59
C ASN A 78 -5.92 0.26 15.16
N TYR A 79 -4.65 0.18 14.74
CA TYR A 79 -4.22 0.56 13.40
C TYR A 79 -3.61 -0.63 12.68
N ILE A 80 -3.97 -0.75 11.40
CA ILE A 80 -3.43 -1.73 10.45
C ILE A 80 -2.57 -1.00 9.45
N LEU A 81 -1.31 -1.44 9.30
CA LEU A 81 -0.41 -1.00 8.24
C LEU A 81 -0.17 -2.16 7.28
N TYR A 82 -0.56 -2.00 6.03
CA TYR A 82 -0.20 -2.90 4.96
C TYR A 82 1.13 -2.51 4.35
N ALA A 83 2.05 -3.46 4.19
CA ALA A 83 3.33 -3.30 3.52
C ALA A 83 3.65 -4.50 2.63
N HIS A 84 4.51 -4.29 1.62
CA HIS A 84 5.08 -5.39 0.84
C HIS A 84 6.32 -5.96 1.51
N ASP A 85 6.60 -7.24 1.26
CA ASP A 85 7.76 -7.96 1.77
C ASP A 85 9.09 -7.56 1.11
N ASP A 86 9.06 -6.71 0.09
CA ASP A 86 10.21 -6.16 -0.65
C ASP A 86 10.42 -4.64 -0.38
N MET A 87 10.09 -4.19 0.82
CA MET A 87 10.30 -2.81 1.28
C MET A 87 11.35 -2.72 2.37
N PHE A 88 12.15 -1.65 2.36
CA PHE A 88 13.05 -1.28 3.45
C PHE A 88 12.57 0.03 4.07
N PHE A 89 12.27 0.03 5.37
CA PHE A 89 11.72 1.17 6.10
C PHE A 89 12.81 2.11 6.60
N CYS A 90 12.62 3.43 6.47
CA CYS A 90 13.55 4.43 7.00
C CYS A 90 13.55 4.45 8.54
N LYS A 91 14.57 5.07 9.13
CA LYS A 91 14.65 5.26 10.60
C LYS A 91 13.47 6.08 11.12
N ASN A 92 12.94 5.67 12.27
CA ASN A 92 11.84 6.34 12.97
C ASN A 92 10.56 6.48 12.14
N TRP A 93 10.34 5.61 11.16
CA TRP A 93 9.17 5.64 10.29
C TRP A 93 7.85 5.67 11.09
N ASP A 94 7.81 4.92 12.17
CA ASP A 94 6.66 4.78 13.08
C ASP A 94 6.40 6.04 13.91
N LEU A 95 7.43 6.78 14.29
CA LEU A 95 7.30 8.08 14.94
C LEU A 95 6.60 9.09 14.01
N TYR A 96 6.97 9.11 12.73
CA TYR A 96 6.33 10.00 11.76
C TYR A 96 4.86 9.68 11.58
N LEU A 97 4.49 8.39 11.54
CA LEU A 97 3.08 7.97 11.53
C LEU A 97 2.32 8.36 12.80
N VAL A 98 2.90 8.08 13.98
CA VAL A 98 2.27 8.45 15.27
C VAL A 98 2.04 9.96 15.36
N ASN A 99 3.03 10.76 15.00
CA ASN A 99 2.92 12.21 14.99
C ASN A 99 1.84 12.69 14.02
N GLU A 100 1.65 12.00 12.91
CA GLU A 100 0.61 12.36 11.94
C GLU A 100 -0.79 11.97 12.44
N ILE A 101 -0.96 10.76 12.97
CA ILE A 101 -2.21 10.28 13.55
C ILE A 101 -2.73 11.23 14.64
N ASN A 102 -1.82 11.71 15.50
CA ASN A 102 -2.17 12.61 16.61
C ASN A 102 -2.68 14.00 16.16
N LYS A 103 -2.60 14.34 14.88
CA LYS A 103 -3.17 15.58 14.33
C LYS A 103 -4.65 15.45 13.98
N PHE A 104 -5.18 14.24 13.90
CA PHE A 104 -6.58 13.99 13.54
C PHE A 104 -7.43 13.76 14.79
N THR A 105 -8.65 14.27 14.76
CA THR A 105 -9.65 14.10 15.83
C THR A 105 -10.51 12.88 15.63
N ASP A 106 -10.49 12.29 14.43
CA ASP A 106 -11.20 11.07 14.07
C ASP A 106 -10.28 10.07 13.36
N ASN A 107 -10.83 8.92 12.99
CA ASN A 107 -10.09 7.84 12.31
C ASN A 107 -10.41 7.76 10.81
N LEU A 108 -10.99 8.81 10.21
CA LEU A 108 -11.39 8.85 8.79
C LEU A 108 -10.24 9.31 7.89
N PHE A 109 -9.12 8.62 7.94
CA PHE A 109 -7.92 8.91 7.15
C PHE A 109 -7.29 7.66 6.54
N TYR A 110 -6.56 7.88 5.46
CA TYR A 110 -5.71 6.92 4.79
C TYR A 110 -4.32 7.54 4.63
N LEU A 111 -3.34 7.03 5.37
CA LEU A 111 -1.98 7.55 5.41
C LEU A 111 -1.02 6.59 4.71
N THR A 112 -0.16 7.09 3.83
CA THR A 112 0.84 6.27 3.15
C THR A 112 2.24 6.76 3.39
N GLY A 113 3.21 5.85 3.21
CA GLY A 113 4.61 6.20 3.09
C GLY A 113 4.97 6.71 1.69
N THR A 114 6.10 7.39 1.60
CA THR A 114 6.73 7.83 0.36
C THR A 114 7.59 6.70 -0.20
N ASN A 115 7.21 6.16 -1.34
CA ASN A 115 7.99 5.13 -2.04
C ASN A 115 9.19 5.76 -2.75
N VAL A 116 10.38 5.27 -2.41
CA VAL A 116 11.66 5.57 -3.09
C VAL A 116 12.08 4.32 -3.85
N SER A 117 12.40 4.43 -5.12
CA SER A 117 12.90 3.30 -5.93
C SER A 117 13.62 3.78 -7.16
N VAL A 118 14.30 2.86 -7.87
CA VAL A 118 15.07 3.20 -9.08
C VAL A 118 14.18 3.68 -10.24
N ASN A 119 12.99 3.08 -10.45
CA ASN A 119 12.23 3.32 -11.68
C ASN A 119 10.71 3.47 -11.49
N SER A 120 10.18 3.29 -10.29
CA SER A 120 8.73 3.17 -10.08
C SER A 120 8.19 3.82 -8.81
N GLY A 121 9.03 4.53 -8.07
CA GLY A 121 8.62 5.21 -6.83
C GLY A 121 8.06 6.61 -7.10
N LEU A 122 7.54 7.24 -6.04
CA LEU A 122 7.26 8.67 -6.04
C LEU A 122 8.54 9.48 -6.18
N ILE A 123 9.63 8.95 -5.63
CA ILE A 123 10.97 9.51 -5.72
C ILE A 123 11.86 8.50 -6.42
N ASN A 124 12.48 8.93 -7.52
CA ASN A 124 13.48 8.12 -8.21
C ASN A 124 14.85 8.38 -7.58
N PHE A 125 15.33 7.40 -6.80
CA PHE A 125 16.65 7.47 -6.18
C PHE A 125 17.21 6.04 -6.04
N ASP A 126 18.40 5.82 -6.56
CA ASP A 126 19.03 4.50 -6.59
C ASP A 126 19.86 4.24 -5.33
N CYS A 127 19.43 3.27 -4.53
CA CYS A 127 20.20 2.73 -3.39
C CYS A 127 20.51 1.24 -3.57
N GLY A 128 20.31 0.67 -4.76
CA GLY A 128 20.49 -0.74 -5.05
C GLY A 128 19.23 -1.41 -5.59
N SER A 129 19.40 -2.52 -6.26
CA SER A 129 18.32 -3.27 -6.94
C SER A 129 17.93 -4.57 -6.25
N THR A 130 18.71 -5.00 -5.25
CA THR A 130 18.48 -6.22 -4.45
C THR A 130 18.91 -5.99 -2.99
N PRO A 131 18.47 -6.80 -2.03
CA PRO A 131 18.93 -6.72 -0.64
C PRO A 131 20.47 -6.76 -0.49
N GLU A 132 21.16 -7.55 -1.32
CA GLU A 132 22.62 -7.76 -1.24
C GLU A 132 23.43 -6.53 -1.65
N ASN A 133 22.90 -5.71 -2.56
CA ASN A 133 23.59 -4.52 -3.07
C ASN A 133 22.94 -3.21 -2.59
N PHE A 134 22.04 -3.29 -1.59
CA PHE A 134 21.38 -2.13 -1.03
C PHE A 134 22.34 -1.30 -0.17
N ASP A 135 22.50 -0.03 -0.54
CA ASP A 135 23.28 0.95 0.23
C ASP A 135 22.40 1.67 1.26
N GLU A 136 22.34 1.07 2.46
CA GLU A 136 21.56 1.60 3.55
C GLU A 136 22.04 2.99 4.01
N LYS A 137 23.37 3.24 4.00
CA LYS A 137 23.92 4.54 4.43
C LYS A 137 23.46 5.63 3.46
N LYS A 138 23.53 5.38 2.18
CA LYS A 138 23.06 6.28 1.12
C LYS A 138 21.55 6.57 1.26
N PHE A 139 20.75 5.55 1.58
CA PHE A 139 19.31 5.72 1.84
C PHE A 139 19.05 6.56 3.10
N ASP A 140 19.77 6.30 4.19
CA ASP A 140 19.67 7.08 5.43
C ASP A 140 20.03 8.55 5.22
N GLU A 141 21.11 8.84 4.49
CA GLU A 141 21.54 10.19 4.14
C GLU A 141 20.50 10.90 3.27
N PHE A 142 19.97 10.20 2.27
CA PHE A 142 18.88 10.72 1.45
C PHE A 142 17.67 11.05 2.32
N CYS A 143 17.22 10.15 3.19
CA CYS A 143 16.05 10.39 4.06
C CYS A 143 16.22 11.60 5.00
N LYS A 144 17.44 11.85 5.48
CA LYS A 144 17.74 13.01 6.34
C LYS A 144 17.70 14.32 5.58
N ASN A 145 18.20 14.35 4.35
CA ASN A 145 18.42 15.57 3.57
C ASN A 145 17.24 15.92 2.64
N ASP A 146 16.31 14.97 2.42
CA ASP A 146 15.17 15.20 1.54
C ASP A 146 14.16 16.19 2.15
N LEU A 147 13.87 17.25 1.39
CA LEU A 147 12.96 18.34 1.73
C LEU A 147 11.58 18.20 1.08
N SER A 148 11.24 17.02 0.59
CA SER A 148 9.93 16.79 -0.03
C SER A 148 8.79 17.07 0.94
N LYS A 149 7.66 17.52 0.40
CA LYS A 149 6.46 17.83 1.16
C LYS A 149 5.51 16.64 1.16
N ASP A 150 4.62 16.60 2.15
CA ASP A 150 3.51 15.66 2.17
C ASP A 150 2.64 15.84 0.92
N LEU A 151 2.19 14.73 0.33
CA LEU A 151 1.43 14.75 -0.92
C LEU A 151 -0.04 14.39 -0.72
N GLN A 152 -0.87 14.95 -1.60
CA GLN A 152 -2.30 14.69 -1.66
C GLN A 152 -2.58 13.40 -2.44
N GLY A 153 -3.63 12.68 -2.05
CA GLY A 153 -4.26 11.66 -2.88
C GLY A 153 -3.52 10.33 -2.97
N SER A 154 -2.87 9.94 -1.91
CA SER A 154 -2.22 8.62 -1.80
C SER A 154 -3.19 7.46 -2.04
N HIS A 155 -2.72 6.40 -2.66
CA HIS A 155 -3.51 5.21 -3.01
C HIS A 155 -2.65 3.96 -3.21
N TRP A 156 -1.52 3.83 -2.49
CA TRP A 156 -0.55 2.74 -2.61
C TRP A 156 -0.04 2.28 -1.23
N ALA A 157 0.63 1.13 -1.21
CA ALA A 157 1.36 0.65 -0.04
C ALA A 157 2.75 1.34 0.09
N PRO A 158 3.32 1.47 1.31
CA PRO A 158 2.69 1.06 2.55
C PRO A 158 1.59 2.05 2.95
N HIS A 159 0.49 1.52 3.51
CA HIS A 159 -0.54 2.41 4.00
C HIS A 159 -1.10 1.99 5.37
N LEU A 160 -1.54 2.97 6.12
CA LEU A 160 -2.13 2.80 7.44
C LEU A 160 -3.56 3.34 7.47
N ILE A 161 -4.44 2.55 8.08
CA ILE A 161 -5.80 2.96 8.42
C ILE A 161 -6.20 2.44 9.81
N HIS A 162 -7.28 2.98 10.36
CA HIS A 162 -7.88 2.44 11.59
C HIS A 162 -8.55 1.07 11.32
N LYS A 163 -8.44 0.14 12.28
CA LYS A 163 -8.97 -1.22 12.15
C LYS A 163 -10.49 -1.27 11.94
N ASP A 164 -11.24 -0.38 12.59
CA ASP A 164 -12.68 -0.34 12.40
C ASP A 164 -13.07 0.17 11.01
N LEU A 165 -12.27 1.10 10.45
CA LEU A 165 -12.45 1.54 9.08
C LEU A 165 -12.17 0.39 8.10
N TRP A 166 -11.09 -0.41 8.31
CA TRP A 166 -10.81 -1.63 7.55
C TRP A 166 -12.03 -2.57 7.55
N LYS A 167 -12.56 -2.87 8.75
CA LYS A 167 -13.73 -3.75 8.90
C LYS A 167 -14.97 -3.19 8.21
N SER A 168 -15.22 -1.88 8.33
CA SER A 168 -16.41 -1.22 7.77
C SER A 168 -16.48 -1.27 6.24
N VAL A 169 -15.32 -1.39 5.57
CA VAL A 169 -15.23 -1.55 4.11
C VAL A 169 -15.05 -3.00 3.67
N GLY A 170 -14.94 -3.94 4.63
CA GLY A 170 -14.76 -5.37 4.34
C GLY A 170 -13.38 -5.73 3.78
N GLY A 171 -12.31 -5.01 4.19
CA GLY A 171 -10.95 -5.24 3.70
C GLY A 171 -10.79 -5.02 2.19
N PHE A 172 -9.87 -5.75 1.56
CA PHE A 172 -9.67 -5.74 0.10
C PHE A 172 -10.71 -6.61 -0.61
N SER A 173 -11.19 -6.17 -1.77
CA SER A 173 -12.16 -6.95 -2.56
C SER A 173 -11.44 -8.08 -3.32
N GLU A 174 -11.76 -9.33 -3.00
CA GLU A 174 -11.06 -10.52 -3.56
C GLU A 174 -11.25 -10.69 -5.07
N GLU A 175 -12.28 -10.09 -5.64
CA GLU A 175 -12.45 -10.02 -7.10
C GLU A 175 -11.26 -9.37 -7.83
N PHE A 176 -10.44 -8.58 -7.12
CA PHE A 176 -9.23 -7.98 -7.67
C PHE A 176 -7.97 -8.84 -7.51
N ASN A 177 -8.08 -10.07 -7.00
CA ASN A 177 -6.95 -10.99 -7.05
C ASN A 177 -6.47 -11.21 -8.49
N PRO A 178 -5.15 -11.32 -8.74
CA PRO A 178 -4.06 -11.37 -7.76
C PRO A 178 -3.56 -10.01 -7.26
N GLY A 179 -4.14 -8.84 -7.65
CA GLY A 179 -3.78 -7.54 -7.06
C GLY A 179 -4.02 -6.32 -7.95
N ASP A 180 -4.04 -6.45 -9.29
CA ASP A 180 -4.23 -5.29 -10.17
C ASP A 180 -5.61 -4.64 -9.94
N GLY A 181 -5.61 -3.32 -9.69
CA GLY A 181 -6.83 -2.55 -9.41
C GLY A 181 -7.30 -2.61 -7.94
N SER A 182 -6.64 -3.34 -7.05
CA SER A 182 -7.06 -3.51 -5.67
C SER A 182 -6.90 -2.23 -4.84
N ASP A 183 -5.79 -1.51 -4.96
CA ASP A 183 -5.56 -0.27 -4.22
C ASP A 183 -6.58 0.83 -4.56
N PRO A 184 -6.85 1.16 -5.84
CA PRO A 184 -7.89 2.13 -6.16
C PRO A 184 -9.30 1.65 -5.73
N ASP A 185 -9.61 0.35 -5.79
CA ASP A 185 -10.86 -0.19 -5.28
C ASP A 185 -10.99 0.03 -3.78
N PHE A 186 -9.94 -0.27 -3.03
CA PHE A 186 -9.91 -0.05 -1.58
C PHE A 186 -10.10 1.43 -1.24
N CYS A 187 -9.38 2.33 -1.92
CA CYS A 187 -9.55 3.77 -1.74
C CYS A 187 -10.96 4.26 -2.13
N MET A 188 -11.59 3.68 -3.15
CA MET A 188 -12.96 4.05 -3.53
C MET A 188 -13.97 3.59 -2.48
N LYS A 189 -13.79 2.42 -1.86
CA LYS A 189 -14.61 1.98 -0.72
C LYS A 189 -14.48 2.92 0.48
N LEU A 190 -13.25 3.36 0.78
CA LEU A 190 -12.98 4.36 1.82
C LEU A 190 -13.64 5.71 1.50
N TRP A 191 -13.56 6.16 0.25
CA TRP A 191 -14.22 7.38 -0.20
C TRP A 191 -15.74 7.32 0.04
N ASN A 192 -16.36 6.18 -0.27
CA ASN A 192 -17.78 5.93 -0.03
C ASN A 192 -18.16 5.87 1.47
N LYS A 193 -17.17 5.70 2.36
CA LYS A 193 -17.30 5.82 3.82
C LYS A 193 -16.92 7.21 4.35
N ASN A 194 -16.96 8.22 3.48
CA ASN A 194 -16.64 9.62 3.80
C ASN A 194 -15.19 9.87 4.23
N VAL A 195 -14.25 8.98 3.95
CA VAL A 195 -12.83 9.31 4.08
C VAL A 195 -12.48 10.38 3.05
N ARG A 196 -11.86 11.47 3.51
CA ARG A 196 -11.42 12.60 2.66
C ARG A 196 -9.96 12.95 2.88
N VAL A 197 -9.32 12.36 3.88
CA VAL A 197 -7.88 12.47 4.10
C VAL A 197 -7.19 11.29 3.45
N PHE A 198 -6.53 11.54 2.32
CA PHE A 198 -5.65 10.61 1.61
C PHE A 198 -4.29 11.28 1.50
N LYS A 199 -3.36 10.96 2.41
CA LYS A 199 -2.13 11.72 2.60
C LYS A 199 -0.91 10.82 2.54
N THR A 200 0.09 11.22 1.74
CA THR A 200 1.43 10.63 1.77
C THR A 200 2.31 11.44 2.72
N ILE A 201 2.93 10.77 3.66
CA ILE A 201 3.83 11.37 4.64
C ILE A 201 5.24 11.39 4.06
N SER A 202 5.78 12.58 3.79
CA SER A 202 7.08 12.74 3.15
C SER A 202 8.23 12.16 3.97
N LYS A 203 8.18 12.29 5.30
CA LYS A 203 9.21 11.77 6.21
C LYS A 203 9.14 10.26 6.44
N PHE A 204 7.98 9.65 6.26
CA PHE A 204 7.84 8.20 6.28
C PHE A 204 8.23 7.63 4.91
N LYS A 205 9.51 7.29 4.72
CA LYS A 205 10.03 6.74 3.47
C LYS A 205 10.23 5.24 3.56
N VAL A 206 9.96 4.58 2.44
CA VAL A 206 10.33 3.19 2.22
C VAL A 206 11.07 3.06 0.90
N TYR A 207 12.16 2.32 0.89
CA TYR A 207 12.79 1.88 -0.35
C TYR A 207 12.08 0.63 -0.84
N HIS A 208 11.54 0.66 -2.04
CA HIS A 208 10.73 -0.42 -2.59
C HIS A 208 11.43 -1.02 -3.81
N PHE A 209 11.80 -2.29 -3.74
CA PHE A 209 12.48 -2.99 -4.82
C PHE A 209 11.57 -3.31 -6.01
N SER A 210 10.28 -3.09 -5.86
CA SER A 210 9.22 -3.09 -6.88
C SER A 210 9.01 -4.38 -7.67
N SER A 211 7.86 -5.00 -7.43
CA SER A 211 7.34 -6.11 -8.25
C SER A 211 8.27 -7.33 -8.41
N VAL A 212 9.17 -7.57 -7.45
CA VAL A 212 10.14 -8.68 -7.51
C VAL A 212 9.41 -10.01 -7.67
N THR A 213 8.43 -10.28 -6.82
CA THR A 213 7.64 -11.51 -6.84
C THR A 213 6.84 -11.67 -8.13
N THR A 214 6.16 -10.61 -8.58
CA THR A 214 5.35 -10.63 -9.80
C THR A 214 6.20 -10.96 -11.03
N ARG A 215 7.36 -10.34 -11.15
CA ARG A 215 8.31 -10.58 -12.27
C ARG A 215 8.93 -11.96 -12.22
N LYS A 216 9.47 -12.37 -11.07
CA LYS A 216 10.14 -13.66 -10.89
C LYS A 216 9.19 -14.86 -11.06
N ARG A 217 7.92 -14.71 -10.68
CA ARG A 217 6.93 -15.80 -10.68
C ARG A 217 5.96 -15.74 -11.85
N MET A 218 6.14 -14.78 -12.78
CA MET A 218 5.26 -14.60 -13.96
C MET A 218 3.78 -14.67 -13.61
N ILE A 219 3.37 -14.00 -12.52
CA ILE A 219 1.99 -13.98 -12.07
C ILE A 219 1.14 -13.31 -13.15
N LYS A 220 0.17 -14.05 -13.69
CA LYS A 220 -0.78 -13.49 -14.65
C LYS A 220 -1.71 -12.51 -13.92
N LEU A 221 -1.55 -11.23 -14.22
CA LEU A 221 -2.39 -10.18 -13.64
C LEU A 221 -3.83 -10.28 -14.17
N ASN A 222 -4.77 -9.89 -13.32
CA ASN A 222 -6.16 -9.66 -13.72
C ASN A 222 -6.27 -8.35 -14.51
N ASN A 223 -7.40 -8.13 -15.18
CA ASN A 223 -7.70 -6.83 -15.79
C ASN A 223 -8.39 -5.92 -14.75
N GLY A 224 -7.63 -5.38 -13.80
CA GLY A 224 -8.15 -4.56 -12.72
C GLY A 224 -8.81 -3.28 -13.19
N THR A 225 -8.28 -2.65 -14.25
CA THR A 225 -8.89 -1.46 -14.86
C THR A 225 -10.30 -1.77 -15.40
N LYS A 226 -10.48 -2.89 -16.11
CA LYS A 226 -11.80 -3.33 -16.59
C LYS A 226 -12.75 -3.59 -15.41
N ARG A 227 -12.30 -4.35 -14.42
CA ARG A 227 -13.10 -4.69 -13.23
C ARG A 227 -13.54 -3.45 -12.46
N PHE A 228 -12.62 -2.54 -12.20
CA PHE A 228 -12.91 -1.27 -11.54
C PHE A 228 -13.92 -0.44 -12.33
N THR A 229 -13.73 -0.35 -13.66
CA THR A 229 -14.64 0.40 -14.54
C THR A 229 -16.05 -0.19 -14.52
N LEU A 230 -16.18 -1.52 -14.56
CA LEU A 230 -17.48 -2.20 -14.47
C LEU A 230 -18.15 -2.02 -13.11
N LYS A 231 -17.36 -1.93 -12.04
CA LYS A 231 -17.87 -1.77 -10.67
C LYS A 231 -18.34 -0.35 -10.38
N TYR A 232 -17.61 0.67 -10.86
CA TYR A 232 -17.83 2.07 -10.46
C TYR A 232 -18.30 2.99 -11.61
N GLY A 233 -18.33 2.52 -12.84
CA GLY A 233 -18.76 3.28 -14.02
C GLY A 233 -17.70 4.21 -14.60
N PHE A 234 -16.50 4.25 -14.05
CA PHE A 234 -15.33 5.00 -14.52
C PHE A 234 -14.04 4.26 -14.14
N ASN A 235 -12.93 4.55 -14.79
CA ASN A 235 -11.67 3.86 -14.59
C ASN A 235 -10.86 4.40 -13.38
N PRO A 236 -9.83 3.68 -12.89
CA PRO A 236 -9.01 4.12 -11.76
C PRO A 236 -8.32 5.47 -11.99
N ARG A 237 -7.93 5.79 -13.24
CA ARG A 237 -7.29 7.07 -13.58
C ARG A 237 -8.23 8.25 -13.34
N TYR A 238 -9.52 8.11 -13.71
CA TYR A 238 -10.55 9.12 -13.45
C TYR A 238 -10.71 9.36 -11.94
N PHE A 239 -10.80 8.28 -11.15
CA PHE A 239 -10.88 8.37 -9.70
C PHE A 239 -9.66 9.09 -9.10
N ARG A 240 -8.45 8.70 -9.47
CA ARG A 240 -7.23 9.35 -8.98
C ARG A 240 -7.16 10.83 -9.34
N LYS A 241 -7.52 11.18 -10.57
CA LYS A 241 -7.44 12.57 -11.08
C LYS A 241 -8.44 13.50 -10.38
N TYR A 242 -9.71 13.11 -10.32
CA TYR A 242 -10.77 14.02 -9.90
C TYR A 242 -11.15 13.89 -8.43
N TYR A 243 -11.08 12.71 -7.86
CA TYR A 243 -11.45 12.46 -6.46
C TYR A 243 -10.24 12.59 -5.53
N LEU A 244 -9.18 11.82 -5.78
CA LEU A 244 -8.02 11.81 -4.91
C LEU A 244 -7.03 12.96 -5.17
N LYS A 245 -7.00 13.52 -6.39
CA LYS A 245 -5.97 14.47 -6.85
C LYS A 245 -4.55 13.90 -6.67
N GLY A 246 -4.44 12.59 -6.86
CA GLY A 246 -3.25 11.78 -6.55
C GLY A 246 -2.38 11.51 -7.77
N ASP A 247 -1.84 12.55 -8.39
CA ASP A 247 -0.90 12.46 -9.50
C ASP A 247 0.59 12.43 -9.05
N GLY A 248 0.83 12.52 -7.73
CA GLY A 248 2.17 12.54 -7.15
C GLY A 248 2.84 13.92 -7.11
N SER A 249 2.19 14.97 -7.62
CA SER A 249 2.74 16.35 -7.64
C SER A 249 2.01 17.29 -6.67
N ASN A 250 0.76 16.99 -6.32
CA ASN A 250 -0.05 17.85 -5.46
C ASN A 250 0.39 17.80 -4.01
N VAL A 251 0.79 18.93 -3.46
CA VAL A 251 1.12 19.06 -2.02
C VAL A 251 -0.18 18.92 -1.20
N TYR A 252 -0.09 18.19 -0.09
CA TYR A 252 -1.20 18.04 0.83
C TYR A 252 -1.64 19.38 1.43
N ASN A 253 -2.91 19.69 1.29
CA ASN A 253 -3.50 20.94 1.77
C ASN A 253 -4.79 20.75 2.60
N GLY A 254 -5.02 19.53 3.09
CA GLY A 254 -6.17 19.20 3.93
C GLY A 254 -7.10 18.15 3.31
N PRO A 255 -8.25 17.89 3.94
CA PRO A 255 -9.24 16.93 3.45
C PRO A 255 -9.77 17.30 2.06
N LEU A 256 -10.00 16.28 1.25
CA LEU A 256 -10.56 16.43 -0.08
C LEU A 256 -12.05 16.76 -0.05
N ASN A 257 -12.50 17.55 -1.00
CA ASN A 257 -13.91 17.80 -1.25
C ASN A 257 -14.44 16.87 -2.34
N ASN A 258 -15.76 16.69 -2.39
CA ASN A 258 -16.38 16.04 -3.55
C ASN A 258 -16.02 16.82 -4.82
N PRO A 259 -15.65 16.13 -5.90
CA PRO A 259 -15.28 16.81 -7.14
C PRO A 259 -16.48 17.58 -7.71
N LYS A 260 -16.24 18.83 -8.10
CA LYS A 260 -17.23 19.63 -8.83
C LYS A 260 -17.04 19.39 -10.33
N MET A 261 -18.12 19.02 -11.01
CA MET A 261 -18.10 18.79 -12.45
C MET A 261 -17.67 20.07 -13.19
N ASN A 262 -16.62 19.97 -13.98
CA ASN A 262 -16.22 20.97 -14.97
C ASN A 262 -16.21 20.35 -16.37
N PHE A 263 -15.93 21.13 -17.39
CA PHE A 263 -16.00 20.67 -18.78
C PHE A 263 -15.01 19.52 -19.05
N GLU A 264 -13.79 19.60 -18.56
CA GLU A 264 -12.78 18.54 -18.71
C GLU A 264 -13.22 17.24 -18.02
N MET A 265 -13.69 17.33 -16.79
CA MET A 265 -14.21 16.20 -16.05
C MET A 265 -15.42 15.55 -16.74
N PHE A 266 -16.29 16.37 -17.34
CA PHE A 266 -17.42 15.89 -18.09
C PHE A 266 -17.01 15.12 -19.36
N LEU A 267 -16.04 15.63 -20.13
CA LEU A 267 -15.50 14.92 -21.29
C LEU A 267 -14.85 13.60 -20.90
N ASP A 268 -14.00 13.61 -19.86
CA ASP A 268 -13.40 12.37 -19.32
C ASP A 268 -14.47 11.38 -18.84
N TYR A 269 -15.57 11.86 -18.26
CA TYR A 269 -16.69 11.03 -17.85
C TYR A 269 -17.38 10.38 -19.05
N LEU A 270 -17.63 11.10 -20.13
CA LEU A 270 -18.23 10.53 -21.37
C LEU A 270 -17.33 9.43 -21.95
N ILE A 271 -16.01 9.65 -22.01
CA ILE A 271 -15.06 8.63 -22.47
C ILE A 271 -15.13 7.39 -21.58
N ASN A 272 -15.24 7.56 -20.27
CA ASN A 272 -15.38 6.45 -19.33
C ASN A 272 -16.72 5.70 -19.52
N LYS A 273 -17.80 6.40 -19.84
CA LYS A 273 -19.10 5.76 -20.15
C LYS A 273 -19.03 4.91 -21.43
N LEU A 274 -18.35 5.37 -22.47
CA LEU A 274 -18.12 4.58 -23.67
C LEU A 274 -17.31 3.32 -23.37
N LYS A 275 -16.23 3.43 -22.57
CA LYS A 275 -15.44 2.27 -22.11
C LYS A 275 -16.26 1.30 -21.26
N PHE A 276 -17.11 1.80 -20.37
CA PHE A 276 -17.98 0.97 -19.56
C PHE A 276 -18.96 0.15 -20.44
N ILE A 277 -19.58 0.79 -21.45
CA ILE A 277 -20.46 0.11 -22.41
C ILE A 277 -19.67 -0.95 -23.18
N TYR A 278 -18.51 -0.60 -23.73
CA TYR A 278 -17.63 -1.53 -24.44
C TYR A 278 -17.22 -2.75 -23.58
N TYR A 279 -17.01 -2.57 -22.30
CA TYR A 279 -16.64 -3.66 -21.40
C TYR A 279 -17.81 -4.57 -21.01
N LYS A 280 -19.05 -4.10 -21.19
CA LYS A 280 -20.27 -4.88 -20.93
C LYS A 280 -20.69 -5.78 -22.09
N ILE A 281 -20.31 -5.42 -23.31
CA ILE A 281 -20.50 -6.21 -24.52
C ILE A 281 -19.45 -7.34 -24.57
#